data_92d2ed57f578a5cbb0ef42c4fee4b4ef
#
_entry.id   92d2ed57f578a5cbb0ef42c4fee4b4ef
#
_cell.length_a   1.000
_cell.length_b   1.000
_cell.length_c   1.000
_cell.angle_alpha   90.00
_cell.angle_beta   90.00
_cell.angle_gamma   90.00
#
_symmetry.space_group_name_H-M   'P 1'
#
loop_
_entity.id
_entity.type
_entity.pdbx_description
1 polymer ?
#
loop_
_entity_poly.entity_id
_entity_poly.type
_entity_poly.pdbx_seq_one_letter_code
_entity_poly.pdbx_strand_id
1 'polypeptide(L)'
;ITPFKIRLTYFITFFKHITSSLRGTVLGFIGGFCPGMTQAFSSQLAYNTEKIVTKDSLKSVISSETANNAGAFSAILPLIVLGIPISSSEALLLAILETKSFAFSINDFLPILQKSAIALLIVNVIGIMIAWFYFRLLWMTSHTGDF
;
A
#
# COMPACT_ATOMS: atom_id res chain seq x y z
N ILE A 1 16.56 -23.36 19.95
CA ILE A 1 16.22 -22.64 18.69
C ILE A 1 14.97 -23.32 18.15
N THR A 2 13.79 -22.77 18.44
CA THR A 2 12.56 -23.28 17.83
C THR A 2 12.55 -22.86 16.38
N PRO A 3 12.49 -23.80 15.41
CA PRO A 3 12.41 -23.42 14.02
C PRO A 3 11.15 -22.57 13.82
N PHE A 4 11.30 -21.46 13.11
CA PHE A 4 10.19 -20.61 12.70
C PHE A 4 9.28 -21.44 11.79
N LYS A 5 8.37 -22.19 12.38
CA LYS A 5 7.31 -22.86 11.64
C LYS A 5 6.30 -21.79 11.25
N ILE A 6 6.20 -21.50 9.96
CA ILE A 6 5.04 -20.79 9.42
C ILE A 6 3.83 -21.66 9.74
N ARG A 7 3.18 -21.37 10.85
CA ARG A 7 1.96 -22.07 11.23
C ARG A 7 0.85 -21.58 10.29
N LEU A 8 0.09 -22.52 9.77
CA LEU A 8 -1.18 -22.27 9.07
C LEU A 8 -2.09 -21.29 9.85
N THR A 9 -1.89 -21.21 11.16
CA THR A 9 -2.51 -20.26 12.09
C THR A 9 -2.31 -18.79 11.67
N TYR A 10 -1.17 -18.41 11.08
CA TYR A 10 -0.94 -17.03 10.61
C TYR A 10 -1.81 -16.72 9.39
N PHE A 11 -2.05 -17.69 8.51
CA PHE A 11 -2.94 -17.54 7.38
C PHE A 11 -4.40 -17.33 7.82
N ILE A 12 -4.84 -18.08 8.84
CA ILE A 12 -6.18 -17.94 9.43
C ILE A 12 -6.30 -16.57 10.14
N THR A 13 -5.24 -16.12 10.78
CA THR A 13 -5.21 -14.80 11.44
C THR A 13 -5.35 -13.65 10.43
N PHE A 14 -4.81 -13.80 9.22
CA PHE A 14 -5.01 -12.82 8.14
C PHE A 14 -6.50 -12.63 7.81
N PHE A 15 -7.25 -13.70 7.64
CA PHE A 15 -8.69 -13.61 7.36
C PHE A 15 -9.49 -13.01 8.52
N LYS A 16 -9.03 -13.15 9.75
CA LYS A 16 -9.66 -12.55 10.94
C LYS A 16 -9.58 -11.02 10.94
N HIS A 17 -8.61 -10.44 10.23
CA HIS A 17 -8.40 -8.99 10.16
C HIS A 17 -8.86 -8.35 8.84
N ILE A 18 -9.54 -9.11 7.97
CA ILE A 18 -9.95 -8.65 6.65
C ILE A 18 -10.88 -7.42 6.71
N THR A 19 -11.72 -7.31 7.74
CA THR A 19 -12.62 -6.16 7.93
C THR A 19 -11.85 -4.87 8.21
N SER A 20 -10.76 -4.95 8.97
CA SER A 20 -9.87 -3.81 9.24
C SER A 20 -9.11 -3.41 7.98
N SER A 21 -8.63 -4.38 7.22
CA SER A 21 -8.00 -4.14 5.92
C SER A 21 -8.96 -3.48 4.94
N LEU A 22 -10.21 -3.94 4.85
CA LEU A 22 -11.21 -3.36 3.95
C LEU A 22 -11.54 -1.91 4.35
N ARG A 23 -11.73 -1.61 5.64
CA ARG A 23 -11.95 -0.23 6.10
C ARG A 23 -10.76 0.67 5.77
N GLY A 24 -9.54 0.20 6.02
CA GLY A 24 -8.33 0.90 5.64
C GLY A 24 -8.24 1.15 4.13
N THR A 25 -8.51 0.12 3.33
CA THR A 25 -8.51 0.23 1.86
C THR A 25 -9.49 1.29 1.37
N VAL A 26 -10.72 1.30 1.90
CA VAL A 26 -11.74 2.30 1.51
C VAL A 26 -11.30 3.71 1.89
N LEU A 27 -10.83 3.91 3.12
CA LEU A 27 -10.37 5.22 3.58
C LEU A 27 -9.13 5.70 2.80
N GLY A 28 -8.19 4.81 2.53
CA GLY A 28 -7.01 5.11 1.73
C GLY A 28 -7.36 5.44 0.29
N PHE A 29 -8.26 4.67 -0.32
CA PHE A 29 -8.70 4.90 -1.68
C PHE A 29 -9.39 6.27 -1.84
N ILE A 30 -10.31 6.61 -0.92
CA ILE A 30 -10.96 7.93 -0.91
C ILE A 30 -9.93 9.04 -0.68
N GLY A 31 -9.03 8.85 0.28
CA GLY A 31 -7.99 9.83 0.60
C GLY A 31 -7.01 10.08 -0.55
N GLY A 32 -6.63 9.04 -1.28
CA GLY A 32 -5.77 9.18 -2.45
C GLY A 32 -6.43 9.92 -3.62
N PHE A 33 -7.75 9.88 -3.69
CA PHE A 33 -8.53 10.63 -4.69
C PHE A 33 -8.68 12.12 -4.35
N CYS A 34 -8.47 12.50 -3.09
CA CYS A 34 -8.66 13.88 -2.63
C CYS A 34 -7.42 14.73 -2.90
N PRO A 35 -7.51 15.79 -3.71
CA PRO A 35 -6.40 16.70 -3.94
C PRO A 35 -5.85 17.29 -2.63
N GLY A 36 -4.52 17.27 -2.48
CA GLY A 36 -3.85 17.79 -1.29
C GLY A 36 -3.82 16.84 -0.09
N MET A 37 -4.52 15.72 -0.13
CA MET A 37 -4.37 14.66 0.88
C MET A 37 -3.11 13.85 0.60
N THR A 38 -2.23 13.77 1.60
CA THR A 38 -1.07 12.90 1.51
C THR A 38 -1.44 11.46 1.91
N GLN A 39 -0.69 10.48 1.40
CA GLN A 39 -0.83 9.08 1.81
C GLN A 39 -0.65 8.91 3.32
N ALA A 40 0.28 9.68 3.91
CA ALA A 40 0.50 9.69 5.36
C ALA A 40 -0.75 10.16 6.13
N PHE A 41 -1.47 11.16 5.62
CA PHE A 41 -2.71 11.62 6.24
C PHE A 41 -3.81 10.56 6.15
N SER A 42 -4.00 9.94 5.00
CA SER A 42 -4.98 8.86 4.82
C SER A 42 -4.69 7.66 5.72
N SER A 43 -3.42 7.30 5.85
CA SER A 43 -2.92 6.26 6.74
C SER A 43 -3.22 6.57 8.21
N GLN A 44 -2.93 7.81 8.65
CA GLN A 44 -3.21 8.27 10.01
C GLN A 44 -4.72 8.31 10.31
N LEU A 45 -5.52 8.76 9.34
CA LEU A 45 -6.98 8.78 9.47
C LEU A 45 -7.53 7.36 9.63
N ALA A 46 -7.05 6.42 8.83
CA ALA A 46 -7.45 5.01 8.91
C ALA A 46 -7.06 4.38 10.26
N TYR A 47 -5.84 4.68 10.74
CA TYR A 47 -5.39 4.26 12.07
C TYR A 47 -6.33 4.73 13.16
N ASN A 48 -6.61 6.04 13.20
CA ASN A 48 -7.45 6.64 14.24
C ASN A 48 -8.89 6.12 14.18
N THR A 49 -9.45 6.00 12.98
CA THR A 49 -10.80 5.47 12.79
C THR A 49 -10.91 4.03 13.29
N GLU A 50 -9.96 3.19 12.92
CA GLU A 50 -9.95 1.79 13.35
C GLU A 50 -9.71 1.67 14.86
N LYS A 51 -8.88 2.55 15.44
CA LYS A 51 -8.62 2.61 16.87
C LYS A 51 -9.89 2.94 17.69
N ILE A 52 -10.71 3.84 17.16
CA ILE A 52 -12.01 4.18 17.78
C ILE A 52 -12.97 3.00 17.68
N VAL A 53 -13.04 2.35 16.52
CA VAL A 53 -14.02 1.28 16.25
C VAL A 53 -13.68 0.00 17.00
N THR A 54 -12.42 -0.40 17.01
CA THR A 54 -12.04 -1.73 17.53
C THR A 54 -11.27 -1.70 18.85
N LYS A 55 -10.73 -0.55 19.22
CA LYS A 55 -9.83 -0.36 20.38
C LYS A 55 -8.60 -1.29 20.35
N ASP A 56 -8.30 -1.85 19.20
CA ASP A 56 -7.22 -2.81 18.97
C ASP A 56 -6.09 -2.15 18.17
N SER A 57 -4.90 -2.10 18.74
CA SER A 57 -3.75 -1.46 18.11
C SER A 57 -3.27 -2.21 16.87
N LEU A 58 -3.31 -3.55 16.89
CA LEU A 58 -2.89 -4.35 15.74
C LEU A 58 -3.83 -4.12 14.53
N LYS A 59 -5.13 -4.10 14.76
CA LYS A 59 -6.11 -3.79 13.72
C LYS A 59 -5.94 -2.38 13.17
N SER A 60 -5.61 -1.42 14.05
CA SER A 60 -5.34 -0.04 13.65
C SER A 60 -4.13 0.07 12.73
N VAL A 61 -3.04 -0.65 13.03
CA VAL A 61 -1.85 -0.72 12.16
C VAL A 61 -2.21 -1.37 10.82
N ILE A 62 -2.93 -2.48 10.82
CA ILE A 62 -3.36 -3.15 9.58
C ILE A 62 -4.20 -2.20 8.71
N SER A 63 -5.16 -1.50 9.31
CA SER A 63 -5.98 -0.52 8.60
C SER A 63 -5.15 0.62 8.02
N SER A 64 -4.19 1.13 8.78
CA SER A 64 -3.25 2.18 8.38
C SER A 64 -2.39 1.78 7.17
N GLU A 65 -1.81 0.59 7.21
CA GLU A 65 -0.95 0.07 6.14
C GLU A 65 -1.74 -0.20 4.86
N THR A 66 -2.94 -0.76 4.98
CA THR A 66 -3.81 -0.96 3.82
C THR A 66 -4.30 0.36 3.22
N ALA A 67 -4.54 1.38 4.05
CA ALA A 67 -4.89 2.72 3.59
C ALA A 67 -3.74 3.39 2.84
N ASN A 68 -2.50 3.23 3.32
CA ASN A 68 -1.32 3.76 2.65
C ASN A 68 -1.18 3.20 1.23
N ASN A 69 -1.28 1.87 1.10
CA ASN A 69 -1.19 1.20 -0.20
C ASN A 69 -2.35 1.56 -1.14
N ALA A 70 -3.59 1.58 -0.64
CA ALA A 70 -4.76 1.94 -1.42
C ALA A 70 -4.73 3.41 -1.87
N GLY A 71 -4.27 4.32 -1.00
CA GLY A 71 -4.08 5.73 -1.30
C GLY A 71 -3.02 5.97 -2.38
N ALA A 72 -1.92 5.24 -2.31
CA ALA A 72 -0.87 5.31 -3.34
C ALA A 72 -1.40 4.91 -4.73
N PHE A 73 -2.24 3.87 -4.77
CA PHE A 73 -2.85 3.42 -6.03
C PHE A 73 -3.91 4.41 -6.55
N SER A 74 -4.79 4.89 -5.66
CA SER A 74 -5.89 5.77 -6.07
C SER A 74 -5.43 7.17 -6.46
N ALA A 75 -4.32 7.65 -5.93
CA ALA A 75 -3.77 8.96 -6.24
C ALA A 75 -3.49 9.14 -7.75
N ILE A 76 -3.09 8.09 -8.44
CA ILE A 76 -2.78 8.16 -9.88
C ILE A 76 -4.05 8.21 -10.76
N LEU A 77 -5.22 7.87 -10.24
CA LEU A 77 -6.45 7.78 -11.03
C LEU A 77 -6.92 9.13 -11.60
N PRO A 78 -6.89 10.25 -10.87
CA PRO A 78 -7.22 11.56 -11.43
C PRO A 78 -6.35 11.94 -12.62
N LEU A 79 -5.05 11.64 -12.55
CA LEU A 79 -4.15 11.85 -13.68
C LEU A 79 -4.56 11.01 -14.91
N ILE A 80 -4.84 9.73 -14.67
CA ILE A 80 -5.17 8.79 -15.75
C ILE A 80 -6.53 9.11 -16.39
N VAL A 81 -7.55 9.38 -15.57
CA VAL A 81 -8.94 9.52 -16.03
C VAL A 81 -9.22 10.93 -16.53
N LEU A 82 -8.67 11.94 -15.85
CA LEU A 82 -8.98 13.36 -16.12
C LEU A 82 -7.80 14.13 -16.71
N GLY A 83 -6.59 13.56 -16.75
CA GLY A 83 -5.37 14.28 -17.13
C GLY A 83 -4.97 15.36 -16.11
N ILE A 84 -5.47 15.28 -14.88
CA ILE A 84 -5.23 16.29 -13.84
C ILE A 84 -4.24 15.74 -12.81
N PRO A 85 -3.01 16.30 -12.75
CA PRO A 85 -2.06 15.92 -11.72
C PRO A 85 -2.47 16.53 -10.37
N ILE A 86 -2.53 15.72 -9.34
CA ILE A 86 -2.83 16.15 -7.96
C ILE A 86 -1.58 16.23 -7.06
N SER A 87 -0.44 15.76 -7.57
CA SER A 87 0.86 15.82 -6.89
C SER A 87 1.96 16.30 -7.82
N SER A 88 3.07 16.77 -7.24
CA SER A 88 4.24 17.21 -8.03
C SER A 88 4.84 16.08 -8.87
N SER A 89 4.83 14.86 -8.36
CA SER A 89 5.31 13.67 -9.10
C SER A 89 4.45 13.37 -10.31
N GLU A 90 3.14 13.52 -10.18
CA GLU A 90 2.20 13.34 -11.28
C GLU A 90 2.30 14.45 -12.31
N ALA A 91 2.53 15.70 -11.88
CA ALA A 91 2.77 16.81 -12.78
C ALA A 91 4.04 16.58 -13.64
N LEU A 92 5.09 16.05 -13.03
CA LEU A 92 6.31 15.66 -13.76
C LEU A 92 6.04 14.49 -14.72
N LEU A 93 5.29 13.49 -14.28
CA LEU A 93 4.90 12.37 -15.13
C LEU A 93 4.07 12.85 -16.32
N LEU A 94 3.10 13.74 -16.09
CA LEU A 94 2.29 14.35 -17.14
C LEU A 94 3.17 15.07 -18.19
N ALA A 95 4.09 15.92 -17.74
CA ALA A 95 5.01 16.62 -18.61
C ALA A 95 5.85 15.67 -19.49
N ILE A 96 6.32 14.55 -18.92
CA ILE A 96 7.06 13.51 -19.66
C ILE A 96 6.15 12.83 -20.70
N LEU A 97 4.91 12.51 -20.33
CA LEU A 97 3.95 11.87 -21.23
C LEU A 97 3.55 12.81 -22.40
N GLU A 98 3.37 14.09 -22.14
CA GLU A 98 3.11 15.10 -23.17
C GLU A 98 4.25 15.21 -24.18
N THR A 99 5.52 15.16 -23.72
CA THR A 99 6.68 15.17 -24.63
C THR A 99 6.72 13.94 -25.55
N LYS A 100 6.06 12.86 -25.17
CA LYS A 100 5.94 11.62 -25.96
C LYS A 100 4.70 11.59 -26.83
N SER A 101 3.96 12.70 -26.93
CA SER A 101 2.68 12.79 -27.66
C SER A 101 1.67 11.71 -27.24
N PHE A 102 1.67 11.38 -25.95
CA PHE A 102 0.79 10.36 -25.40
C PHE A 102 -0.62 10.92 -25.29
N ALA A 103 -1.58 10.32 -25.99
CA ALA A 103 -2.98 10.70 -25.88
C ALA A 103 -3.59 10.07 -24.63
N PHE A 104 -4.20 10.90 -23.75
CA PHE A 104 -4.92 10.42 -22.57
C PHE A 104 -6.27 9.81 -22.99
N SER A 105 -6.24 8.56 -23.39
CA SER A 105 -7.41 7.76 -23.73
C SER A 105 -7.52 6.59 -22.76
N ILE A 106 -8.72 6.28 -22.27
CA ILE A 106 -8.97 5.13 -21.39
C ILE A 106 -8.48 3.83 -22.05
N ASN A 107 -8.62 3.70 -23.37
CA ASN A 107 -8.20 2.51 -24.11
C ASN A 107 -6.67 2.31 -24.07
N ASP A 108 -5.91 3.41 -24.08
CA ASP A 108 -4.44 3.35 -24.02
C ASP A 108 -3.94 3.11 -22.59
N PHE A 109 -4.69 3.59 -21.59
CA PHE A 109 -4.36 3.42 -20.19
C PHE A 109 -4.70 2.05 -19.62
N LEU A 110 -5.73 1.39 -20.10
CA LEU A 110 -6.14 0.09 -19.56
C LEU A 110 -5.04 -0.96 -19.60
N PRO A 111 -4.27 -1.13 -20.71
CA PRO A 111 -3.12 -2.04 -20.74
C PRO A 111 -1.99 -1.62 -19.79
N ILE A 112 -1.79 -0.31 -19.59
CA ILE A 112 -0.78 0.22 -18.67
C ILE A 112 -1.18 -0.10 -17.24
N LEU A 113 -2.45 0.12 -16.86
CA LEU A 113 -2.96 -0.21 -15.54
C LEU A 113 -2.84 -1.70 -15.23
N GLN A 114 -3.17 -2.57 -16.18
CA GLN A 114 -3.02 -4.01 -16.02
C GLN A 114 -1.57 -4.42 -15.79
N LYS A 115 -0.64 -3.91 -16.59
CA LYS A 115 0.80 -4.17 -16.43
C LYS A 115 1.33 -3.62 -15.10
N SER A 116 0.88 -2.43 -14.72
CA SER A 116 1.26 -1.81 -13.44
C SER A 116 0.74 -2.61 -12.24
N ALA A 117 -0.49 -3.12 -12.31
CA ALA A 117 -1.05 -3.97 -11.25
C ALA A 117 -0.26 -5.28 -11.08
N ILE A 118 0.13 -5.91 -12.20
CA ILE A 118 0.97 -7.12 -12.17
C ILE A 118 2.35 -6.78 -11.59
N ALA A 119 2.97 -5.69 -12.04
CA ALA A 119 4.28 -5.26 -11.54
C ALA A 119 4.23 -4.97 -10.04
N LEU A 120 3.20 -4.27 -9.55
CA LEU A 120 2.98 -4.02 -8.13
C LEU A 120 2.83 -5.32 -7.34
N LEU A 121 2.10 -6.29 -7.86
CA LEU A 121 1.94 -7.59 -7.21
C LEU A 121 3.30 -8.30 -7.09
N ILE A 122 4.09 -8.32 -8.16
CA ILE A 122 5.44 -8.92 -8.15
C ILE A 122 6.34 -8.21 -7.15
N VAL A 123 6.37 -6.87 -7.16
CA VAL A 123 7.19 -6.07 -6.23
C VAL A 123 6.78 -6.31 -4.78
N ASN A 124 5.49 -6.42 -4.48
CA ASN A 124 5.02 -6.74 -3.14
C ASN A 124 5.47 -8.13 -2.68
N VAL A 125 5.40 -9.14 -3.55
CA VAL A 125 5.88 -10.50 -3.23
C VAL A 125 7.38 -10.49 -2.95
N ILE A 126 8.16 -9.83 -3.81
CA ILE A 126 9.61 -9.68 -3.61
C ILE A 126 9.90 -8.91 -2.31
N GLY A 127 9.17 -7.82 -2.05
CA GLY A 127 9.31 -7.02 -0.83
C GLY A 127 9.05 -7.84 0.43
N ILE A 128 8.04 -8.70 0.43
CA ILE A 128 7.76 -9.62 1.55
C ILE A 128 8.92 -10.60 1.75
N MET A 129 9.47 -11.16 0.68
CA MET A 129 10.61 -12.07 0.77
C MET A 129 11.85 -11.38 1.34
N ILE A 130 12.16 -10.16 0.89
CA ILE A 130 13.28 -9.36 1.38
C ILE A 130 13.06 -8.99 2.86
N ALA A 131 11.88 -8.51 3.21
CA ALA A 131 11.53 -8.14 4.58
C ALA A 131 11.65 -9.35 5.53
N TRP A 132 11.19 -10.53 5.09
CA TRP A 132 11.31 -11.76 5.87
C TRP A 132 12.78 -12.17 6.09
N PHE A 133 13.62 -12.07 5.05
CA PHE A 133 15.05 -12.35 5.14
C PHE A 133 15.75 -11.36 6.09
N TYR A 134 15.44 -10.07 5.99
CA TYR A 134 16.01 -9.01 6.82
C TYR A 134 15.62 -9.15 8.29
N PHE A 135 14.35 -9.47 8.53
CA PHE A 135 13.84 -9.70 9.88
C PHE A 135 14.52 -10.90 10.54
N ARG A 136 14.75 -11.96 9.77
CA ARG A 136 15.49 -13.13 10.24
C ARG A 136 16.95 -12.79 10.60
N LEU A 137 17.60 -11.98 9.79
CA LEU A 137 18.97 -11.54 10.03
C LEU A 137 19.08 -10.70 11.31
N LEU A 138 18.20 -9.71 11.46
CA LEU A 138 18.14 -8.87 12.67
C LEU A 138 17.86 -9.69 13.93
N TRP A 139 16.99 -10.67 13.84
CA TRP A 139 16.69 -11.54 14.98
C TRP A 139 17.89 -12.39 15.39
N MET A 140 18.67 -12.88 14.43
CA MET A 140 19.90 -13.62 14.70
C MET A 140 20.96 -12.73 15.37
N THR A 141 21.14 -11.49 14.93
CA THR A 141 22.13 -10.57 15.50
C THR A 141 21.76 -10.09 16.89
N SER A 142 20.47 -9.90 17.18
CA SER A 142 20.01 -9.48 18.52
C SER A 142 20.17 -10.55 19.60
N HIS A 143 20.27 -11.84 19.23
CA HIS A 143 20.43 -12.95 20.17
C HIS A 143 21.90 -13.41 20.32
N THR A 144 22.82 -12.85 19.56
CA THR A 144 24.26 -13.14 19.67
C THR A 144 25.00 -12.13 20.56
N GLY A 145 24.32 -11.13 21.09
CA GLY A 145 24.90 -10.07 21.95
C GLY A 145 24.87 -10.33 23.45
N ASP A 146 24.33 -11.47 23.91
CA ASP A 146 24.29 -11.85 25.33
C ASP A 146 25.43 -12.85 25.64
N PHE A 147 26.68 -12.32 25.64
CA PHE A 147 27.83 -12.98 26.29
C PHE A 147 28.59 -11.97 27.13
#